data_341a05c49e767cc4cefb11b188706fca
#
_entry.id   341a05c49e767cc4cefb11b188706fca
#
_cell.length_a   1.000
_cell.length_b   1.000
_cell.length_c   1.000
_cell.angle_alpha   90.00
_cell.angle_beta   90.00
_cell.angle_gamma   90.00
#
_symmetry.space_group_name_H-M   'P 1'
#
loop_
_entity.id
_entity.type
_entity.pdbx_description
1 polymer ?
#
loop_
_entity_poly.entity_id
_entity_poly.type
_entity_poly.pdbx_seq_one_letter_code
_entity_poly.pdbx_strand_id
1 'polypeptide(L)'
;KRKFPATAILKSLDMQDQEILDTFYEKIDVEVKSGKIFLSLAADDLKGKAFDFDIEVAGKKVASGKRVNAKVAADHAKQKNNLIAVDYDAFMGQTLGEDIINKETGEIIFATNSLLDKPTLKKLVESGVTEFKILYVNTIDSGSYIADTLRNDASTSRQEALVDIYRMLRPGEPPTKESTEILFNNLFFSEDRYDLSDVGRMKLNWRLKIEDRPDVFVLTKEDIVAVLQKLVDIRNGKDTVDDIDHLGNRRIRSVGEMTANQLRIALVRVERAVKDRLGMAETEGYKPSDLINAKPITAAFKEFFGSSQLSQFMDQNNPLSEVTHKRRVSALGPGGLSRERAGFEVRDVHPTHYGRVCPIETPEGPNIGLINSLSTYARTDKYGFIETPYRVVKDGKVTDEIIYLSPIMEKRHYIAQANVEMDKKGKFKEEFVTARHQGETSLVSVGMITLMDVSPKQVLSVAASLIPFLENNDANRALMGSNMM
;
A
#
# COMPACT_ATOMS: atom_id res chain seq x y z
N LYS A 1 -5.76 7.52 -22.85
CA LYS A 1 -6.56 7.05 -21.68
C LYS A 1 -7.25 8.27 -21.08
N ARG A 2 -8.57 8.19 -20.87
CA ARG A 2 -9.33 9.27 -20.21
C ARG A 2 -9.07 9.23 -18.71
N LYS A 3 -8.92 10.40 -18.08
CA LYS A 3 -8.86 10.55 -16.62
C LYS A 3 -10.30 10.70 -16.11
N PHE A 4 -10.57 10.20 -14.92
CA PHE A 4 -11.87 10.27 -14.27
C PHE A 4 -11.71 10.77 -12.82
N PRO A 5 -12.61 11.63 -12.31
CA PRO A 5 -12.50 12.09 -10.93
C PRO A 5 -12.72 10.97 -9.92
N ALA A 6 -11.90 10.91 -8.88
CA ALA A 6 -12.03 9.90 -7.82
C ALA A 6 -13.34 10.06 -7.04
N THR A 7 -13.88 11.26 -6.97
CA THR A 7 -15.15 11.58 -6.30
C THR A 7 -16.35 10.87 -6.93
N ALA A 8 -16.32 10.61 -8.24
CA ALA A 8 -17.38 9.83 -8.89
C ALA A 8 -17.46 8.38 -8.37
N ILE A 9 -16.34 7.76 -8.00
CA ILE A 9 -16.36 6.44 -7.34
C ILE A 9 -17.01 6.56 -5.96
N LEU A 10 -16.66 7.59 -5.17
CA LEU A 10 -17.25 7.80 -3.85
C LEU A 10 -18.77 8.06 -3.93
N LYS A 11 -19.22 8.88 -4.89
CA LYS A 11 -20.66 9.10 -5.14
C LYS A 11 -21.38 7.81 -5.58
N SER A 12 -20.72 6.96 -6.38
CA SER A 12 -21.26 5.65 -6.77
C SER A 12 -21.41 4.70 -5.58
N LEU A 13 -20.65 4.91 -4.50
CA LEU A 13 -20.75 4.20 -3.21
C LEU A 13 -21.81 4.80 -2.28
N ASP A 14 -22.67 5.69 -2.81
CA ASP A 14 -23.73 6.38 -2.06
C ASP A 14 -23.22 7.34 -0.97
N MET A 15 -22.06 7.96 -1.20
CA MET A 15 -21.57 9.03 -0.34
C MET A 15 -22.01 10.39 -0.86
N GLN A 16 -22.64 11.18 0.03
CA GLN A 16 -23.01 12.55 -0.26
C GLN A 16 -21.79 13.47 -0.19
N ASP A 17 -21.83 14.62 -0.85
CA ASP A 17 -20.72 15.59 -0.89
C ASP A 17 -20.26 15.98 0.51
N GLN A 18 -21.19 16.17 1.43
CA GLN A 18 -20.91 16.44 2.86
C GLN A 18 -20.16 15.29 3.53
N GLU A 19 -20.62 14.04 3.34
CA GLU A 19 -19.99 12.84 3.90
C GLU A 19 -18.57 12.65 3.36
N ILE A 20 -18.36 12.94 2.07
CA ILE A 20 -17.03 12.90 1.46
C ILE A 20 -16.10 13.91 2.16
N LEU A 21 -16.54 15.16 2.32
CA LEU A 21 -15.71 16.18 2.96
C LEU A 21 -15.43 15.86 4.43
N ASP A 22 -16.40 15.33 5.16
CA ASP A 22 -16.23 14.89 6.56
C ASP A 22 -15.24 13.74 6.71
N THR A 23 -15.14 12.90 5.69
CA THR A 23 -14.22 11.75 5.68
C THR A 23 -12.77 12.17 5.43
N PHE A 24 -12.55 13.19 4.60
CA PHE A 24 -11.19 13.58 4.16
C PHE A 24 -10.63 14.81 4.86
N TYR A 25 -11.46 15.65 5.48
CA TYR A 25 -11.05 16.90 6.10
C TYR A 25 -11.55 17.06 7.52
N GLU A 26 -10.70 17.63 8.37
CA GLU A 26 -11.14 18.19 9.63
C GLU A 26 -11.88 19.49 9.39
N LYS A 27 -12.90 19.79 10.19
CA LYS A 27 -13.63 21.05 10.15
C LYS A 27 -13.20 21.97 11.30
N ILE A 28 -13.22 23.25 11.05
CA ILE A 28 -12.96 24.29 12.04
C ILE A 28 -14.21 25.12 12.17
N ASP A 29 -14.68 25.30 13.41
CA ASP A 29 -15.79 26.17 13.72
C ASP A 29 -15.37 27.61 13.63
N VAL A 30 -16.17 28.43 12.97
CA VAL A 30 -15.97 29.87 12.78
C VAL A 30 -17.14 30.62 13.38
N GLU A 31 -16.84 31.59 14.27
CA GLU A 31 -17.84 32.45 14.87
C GLU A 31 -17.69 33.88 14.35
N VAL A 32 -18.82 34.52 14.03
CA VAL A 32 -18.88 35.93 13.65
C VAL A 32 -19.48 36.74 14.81
N LYS A 33 -18.66 37.57 15.43
CA LYS A 33 -19.08 38.48 16.54
C LYS A 33 -18.73 39.92 16.26
N SER A 34 -19.73 40.81 16.28
CA SER A 34 -19.53 42.26 16.06
C SER A 34 -18.75 42.60 14.79
N GLY A 35 -18.98 41.89 13.68
CA GLY A 35 -18.31 42.10 12.43
C GLY A 35 -16.86 41.62 12.34
N LYS A 36 -16.38 40.93 13.38
CA LYS A 36 -15.09 40.23 13.41
C LYS A 36 -15.29 38.72 13.35
N ILE A 37 -14.34 38.04 12.70
CA ILE A 37 -14.37 36.59 12.52
C ILE A 37 -13.37 35.94 13.47
N PHE A 38 -13.79 34.88 14.09
CA PHE A 38 -13.00 34.10 15.05
C PHE A 38 -13.00 32.64 14.67
N LEU A 39 -11.82 31.99 14.75
CA LEU A 39 -11.73 30.53 14.71
C LEU A 39 -11.92 29.99 16.13
N SER A 40 -12.78 29.00 16.28
CA SER A 40 -12.98 28.29 17.54
C SER A 40 -12.18 27.01 17.52
N LEU A 41 -11.05 26.98 18.24
CA LEU A 41 -10.13 25.84 18.30
C LEU A 41 -9.65 25.61 19.73
N ALA A 42 -9.77 24.38 20.20
CA ALA A 42 -9.17 23.97 21.48
C ALA A 42 -7.63 23.97 21.37
N ALA A 43 -6.97 24.16 22.48
CA ALA A 43 -5.50 24.23 22.53
C ALA A 43 -4.81 22.94 22.06
N ASP A 44 -5.41 21.78 22.35
CA ASP A 44 -4.90 20.48 21.92
C ASP A 44 -5.01 20.30 20.40
N ASP A 45 -6.12 20.76 19.81
CA ASP A 45 -6.35 20.72 18.37
C ASP A 45 -5.50 21.75 17.63
N LEU A 46 -5.14 22.85 18.27
CA LEU A 46 -4.31 23.91 17.69
C LEU A 46 -2.83 23.51 17.58
N LYS A 47 -2.36 22.63 18.47
CA LYS A 47 -0.96 22.23 18.53
C LYS A 47 -0.51 21.52 17.25
N GLY A 48 0.52 22.06 16.59
CA GLY A 48 1.08 21.51 15.35
C GLY A 48 0.34 21.86 14.09
N LYS A 49 -0.87 22.48 14.16
CA LYS A 49 -1.58 22.98 12.96
C LYS A 49 -0.84 24.14 12.32
N ALA A 50 -0.96 24.25 11.02
CA ALA A 50 -0.43 25.34 10.22
C ALA A 50 -1.56 25.96 9.40
N PHE A 51 -1.51 27.28 9.21
CA PHE A 51 -2.50 28.03 8.43
C PHE A 51 -1.78 28.77 7.31
N ASP A 52 -2.44 28.94 6.18
CA ASP A 52 -1.92 29.70 5.04
C ASP A 52 -2.08 31.22 5.21
N PHE A 53 -2.50 31.67 6.40
CA PHE A 53 -2.68 33.05 6.80
C PHE A 53 -2.10 33.29 8.20
N ASP A 54 -1.88 34.57 8.51
CA ASP A 54 -1.38 34.97 9.83
C ASP A 54 -2.49 34.85 10.89
N ILE A 55 -2.17 34.24 12.02
CA ILE A 55 -3.06 34.14 13.18
C ILE A 55 -2.42 34.76 14.40
N GLU A 56 -3.24 35.35 15.28
CA GLU A 56 -2.79 35.87 16.56
C GLU A 56 -3.36 35.02 17.70
N VAL A 57 -2.50 34.24 18.33
CA VAL A 57 -2.85 33.32 19.43
C VAL A 57 -2.22 33.82 20.71
N ALA A 58 -3.06 34.10 21.72
CA ALA A 58 -2.61 34.58 23.03
C ALA A 58 -1.65 35.79 22.96
N GLY A 59 -1.91 36.75 22.06
CA GLY A 59 -1.06 37.93 21.85
C GLY A 59 0.27 37.66 21.14
N LYS A 60 0.44 36.45 20.58
CA LYS A 60 1.61 36.06 19.79
C LYS A 60 1.20 35.83 18.35
N LYS A 61 1.89 36.51 17.42
CA LYS A 61 1.66 36.34 15.99
C LYS A 61 2.35 35.07 15.49
N VAL A 62 1.60 34.18 14.86
CA VAL A 62 2.08 33.05 14.10
C VAL A 62 1.90 33.35 12.63
N ALA A 63 3.01 33.48 11.92
CA ALA A 63 2.98 33.84 10.50
C ALA A 63 2.45 32.66 9.64
N SER A 64 1.84 33.02 8.52
CA SER A 64 1.43 32.11 7.45
C SER A 64 2.50 31.04 7.16
N GLY A 65 2.08 29.78 6.99
CA GLY A 65 2.96 28.66 6.70
C GLY A 65 3.79 28.13 7.88
N LYS A 66 3.65 28.69 9.09
CA LYS A 66 4.35 28.17 10.30
C LYS A 66 3.42 27.33 11.16
N ARG A 67 3.97 26.23 11.68
CA ARG A 67 3.24 25.38 12.64
C ARG A 67 3.15 26.05 14.00
N VAL A 68 1.98 25.96 14.63
CA VAL A 68 1.77 26.40 16.01
C VAL A 68 2.56 25.50 16.96
N ASN A 69 3.50 26.09 17.71
CA ASN A 69 4.32 25.31 18.65
C ASN A 69 3.56 25.04 19.96
N ALA A 70 4.02 24.01 20.70
CA ALA A 70 3.39 23.58 21.94
C ALA A 70 3.30 24.70 23.00
N LYS A 71 4.23 25.67 23.02
CA LYS A 71 4.24 26.77 23.97
C LYS A 71 3.11 27.78 23.68
N VAL A 72 2.87 28.09 22.40
CA VAL A 72 1.77 28.99 21.98
C VAL A 72 0.42 28.31 22.26
N ALA A 73 0.29 27.01 21.96
CA ALA A 73 -0.92 26.24 22.27
C ALA A 73 -1.20 26.19 23.78
N ALA A 74 -0.17 25.99 24.62
CA ALA A 74 -0.31 26.02 26.08
C ALA A 74 -0.69 27.41 26.63
N ASP A 75 -0.21 28.48 26.01
CA ASP A 75 -0.61 29.85 26.39
C ASP A 75 -2.07 30.13 25.98
N HIS A 76 -2.55 29.56 24.86
CA HIS A 76 -3.94 29.62 24.43
C HIS A 76 -4.87 28.87 25.42
N ALA A 77 -4.45 27.70 25.91
CA ALA A 77 -5.19 26.93 26.93
C ALA A 77 -5.48 27.73 28.24
N LYS A 78 -4.64 28.74 28.55
CA LYS A 78 -4.85 29.62 29.73
C LYS A 78 -5.91 30.68 29.49
N GLN A 79 -6.30 30.92 28.26
CA GLN A 79 -7.39 31.84 27.92
C GLN A 79 -8.73 31.14 28.09
N LYS A 80 -9.70 31.80 28.72
CA LYS A 80 -11.05 31.24 28.95
C LYS A 80 -11.84 31.04 27.65
N ASN A 81 -11.41 31.65 26.54
CA ASN A 81 -12.09 31.61 25.27
C ASN A 81 -11.18 30.89 24.25
N ASN A 82 -11.70 29.83 23.64
CA ASN A 82 -11.01 29.11 22.55
C ASN A 82 -11.05 29.86 21.21
N LEU A 83 -11.22 31.18 21.22
CA LEU A 83 -11.44 32.02 20.07
C LEU A 83 -10.12 32.68 19.63
N ILE A 84 -9.80 32.55 18.37
CA ILE A 84 -8.64 33.15 17.72
C ILE A 84 -9.15 34.18 16.72
N ALA A 85 -8.83 35.47 16.93
CA ALA A 85 -9.22 36.53 16.01
C ALA A 85 -8.44 36.41 14.70
N VAL A 86 -9.13 36.53 13.57
CA VAL A 86 -8.54 36.43 12.24
C VAL A 86 -9.04 37.58 11.37
N ASP A 87 -8.15 38.12 10.55
CA ASP A 87 -8.49 39.20 9.61
C ASP A 87 -9.43 38.67 8.51
N TYR A 88 -10.30 39.54 8.05
CA TYR A 88 -11.29 39.23 7.02
C TYR A 88 -10.66 38.70 5.71
N ASP A 89 -9.52 39.26 5.32
CA ASP A 89 -8.78 38.84 4.13
C ASP A 89 -8.14 37.43 4.27
N ALA A 90 -7.97 36.90 5.49
CA ALA A 90 -7.44 35.55 5.75
C ALA A 90 -8.39 34.43 5.33
N PHE A 91 -9.70 34.70 5.27
CA PHE A 91 -10.71 33.74 4.82
C PHE A 91 -10.86 33.66 3.28
N MET A 92 -10.12 34.48 2.57
CA MET A 92 -10.15 34.44 1.11
C MET A 92 -9.58 33.13 0.58
N GLY A 93 -10.40 32.43 -0.21
CA GLY A 93 -10.02 31.11 -0.76
C GLY A 93 -10.22 29.94 0.19
N GLN A 94 -10.70 30.16 1.43
CA GLN A 94 -11.09 29.07 2.30
C GLN A 94 -12.35 28.37 1.78
N THR A 95 -12.51 27.11 2.11
CA THR A 95 -13.62 26.28 1.62
C THR A 95 -14.65 26.07 2.74
N LEU A 96 -15.93 26.25 2.44
CA LEU A 96 -17.03 25.95 3.36
C LEU A 96 -17.12 24.43 3.64
N GLY A 97 -17.26 24.08 4.92
CA GLY A 97 -17.34 22.72 5.39
C GLY A 97 -18.77 22.16 5.51
N GLU A 98 -19.79 23.01 5.42
CA GLU A 98 -21.21 22.63 5.52
C GLU A 98 -22.09 23.62 4.76
N ASP A 99 -23.33 23.19 4.48
CA ASP A 99 -24.32 24.06 3.87
C ASP A 99 -24.76 25.16 4.85
N ILE A 100 -24.77 26.38 4.39
CA ILE A 100 -25.26 27.53 5.18
C ILE A 100 -26.71 27.77 4.80
N ILE A 101 -27.60 27.54 5.76
CA ILE A 101 -29.04 27.62 5.59
C ILE A 101 -29.55 28.92 6.27
N ASN A 102 -30.41 29.67 5.60
CA ASN A 102 -31.13 30.77 6.21
C ASN A 102 -32.12 30.21 7.24
N LYS A 103 -31.95 30.61 8.52
CA LYS A 103 -32.81 30.12 9.61
C LYS A 103 -34.28 30.56 9.49
N GLU A 104 -34.56 31.63 8.73
CA GLU A 104 -35.89 32.17 8.54
C GLU A 104 -36.63 31.55 7.34
N THR A 105 -35.93 31.36 6.21
CA THR A 105 -36.52 30.86 4.97
C THR A 105 -36.29 29.39 4.71
N GLY A 106 -35.30 28.77 5.38
CA GLY A 106 -34.91 27.39 5.13
C GLY A 106 -34.14 27.15 3.83
N GLU A 107 -33.83 28.23 3.09
CA GLU A 107 -33.09 28.15 1.83
C GLU A 107 -31.58 28.06 2.07
N ILE A 108 -30.89 27.30 1.21
CA ILE A 108 -29.43 27.22 1.24
C ILE A 108 -28.86 28.52 0.64
N ILE A 109 -28.20 29.31 1.48
CA ILE A 109 -27.53 30.56 1.05
C ILE A 109 -26.24 30.24 0.31
N PHE A 110 -25.46 29.31 0.88
CA PHE A 110 -24.20 28.81 0.30
C PHE A 110 -24.10 27.30 0.46
N ALA A 111 -23.80 26.62 -0.61
CA ALA A 111 -23.62 25.17 -0.59
C ALA A 111 -22.24 24.80 -0.01
N THR A 112 -22.18 23.63 0.59
CA THR A 112 -20.93 23.00 1.02
C THR A 112 -19.89 22.99 -0.11
N ASN A 113 -18.61 22.99 0.22
CA ASN A 113 -17.49 23.05 -0.74
C ASN A 113 -17.37 24.35 -1.56
N SER A 114 -18.18 25.38 -1.29
CA SER A 114 -18.04 26.67 -1.93
C SER A 114 -16.80 27.40 -1.41
N LEU A 115 -16.08 28.11 -2.32
CA LEU A 115 -14.96 28.97 -1.94
C LEU A 115 -15.47 30.29 -1.37
N LEU A 116 -14.88 30.71 -0.28
CA LEU A 116 -15.15 32.03 0.33
C LEU A 116 -14.39 33.11 -0.44
N ASP A 117 -15.13 34.00 -1.09
CA ASP A 117 -14.63 35.21 -1.70
C ASP A 117 -15.18 36.45 -0.99
N LYS A 118 -14.70 37.66 -1.33
CA LYS A 118 -15.17 38.92 -0.68
C LYS A 118 -16.67 39.12 -0.75
N PRO A 119 -17.36 38.91 -1.90
CA PRO A 119 -18.82 39.09 -1.97
C PRO A 119 -19.54 37.99 -1.13
N THR A 120 -19.05 36.76 -1.12
CA THR A 120 -19.64 35.66 -0.33
C THR A 120 -19.54 35.95 1.17
N LEU A 121 -18.36 36.36 1.65
CA LEU A 121 -18.16 36.70 3.06
C LEU A 121 -19.04 37.91 3.49
N LYS A 122 -19.18 38.94 2.66
CA LYS A 122 -20.08 40.07 2.95
C LYS A 122 -21.52 39.61 3.08
N LYS A 123 -22.04 38.85 2.11
CA LYS A 123 -23.39 38.27 2.15
C LYS A 123 -23.61 37.42 3.39
N LEU A 124 -22.60 36.64 3.80
CA LEU A 124 -22.64 35.78 4.99
C LEU A 124 -22.85 36.63 6.25
N VAL A 125 -22.11 37.70 6.42
CA VAL A 125 -22.23 38.61 7.56
C VAL A 125 -23.56 39.37 7.52
N GLU A 126 -23.99 39.84 6.34
CA GLU A 126 -25.27 40.56 6.12
C GLU A 126 -26.49 39.63 6.37
N SER A 127 -26.39 38.35 6.09
CA SER A 127 -27.45 37.37 6.31
C SER A 127 -27.62 36.93 7.80
N GLY A 128 -26.88 37.57 8.71
CA GLY A 128 -27.02 37.29 10.16
C GLY A 128 -26.51 35.90 10.61
N VAL A 129 -25.69 35.25 9.80
CA VAL A 129 -25.06 33.98 10.18
C VAL A 129 -24.00 34.25 11.23
N THR A 130 -24.16 33.65 12.40
CA THR A 130 -23.26 33.82 13.55
C THR A 130 -22.19 32.73 13.64
N GLU A 131 -22.47 31.57 13.08
CA GLU A 131 -21.59 30.38 13.16
C GLU A 131 -21.62 29.64 11.82
N PHE A 132 -20.47 29.17 11.37
CA PHE A 132 -20.33 28.29 10.20
C PHE A 132 -19.04 27.48 10.32
N LYS A 133 -18.86 26.45 9.45
CA LYS A 133 -17.65 25.63 9.44
C LYS A 133 -16.87 25.78 8.17
N ILE A 134 -15.57 25.81 8.31
CA ILE A 134 -14.63 25.75 7.19
C ILE A 134 -13.85 24.44 7.21
N LEU A 135 -13.39 23.99 6.05
CA LEU A 135 -12.46 22.87 5.96
C LEU A 135 -11.07 23.32 6.41
N TYR A 136 -10.39 22.49 7.20
CA TYR A 136 -8.98 22.69 7.49
C TYR A 136 -8.15 22.28 6.26
N VAL A 137 -7.79 23.26 5.47
CA VAL A 137 -6.99 23.13 4.26
C VAL A 137 -5.79 24.05 4.34
N ASN A 138 -4.61 23.54 3.99
CA ASN A 138 -3.39 24.33 3.91
C ASN A 138 -2.42 23.74 2.85
N THR A 139 -1.38 24.50 2.53
CA THR A 139 -0.37 24.10 1.54
C THR A 139 0.72 23.17 2.08
N ILE A 140 0.73 22.88 3.39
CA ILE A 140 1.82 22.14 4.06
C ILE A 140 1.49 20.66 4.23
N ASP A 141 0.35 20.35 4.82
CA ASP A 141 -0.01 18.98 5.23
C ASP A 141 -1.48 18.61 5.06
N SER A 142 -2.30 19.49 4.54
CA SER A 142 -3.73 19.27 4.28
C SER A 142 -4.20 19.96 3.00
N GLY A 143 -3.79 19.44 1.85
CA GLY A 143 -4.15 20.01 0.55
C GLY A 143 -5.62 19.82 0.18
N SER A 144 -6.17 20.73 -0.64
CA SER A 144 -7.58 20.77 -1.06
C SER A 144 -7.97 19.75 -2.14
N TYR A 145 -7.17 18.69 -2.33
CA TYR A 145 -7.27 17.80 -3.51
C TYR A 145 -8.65 17.19 -3.76
N ILE A 146 -9.28 16.66 -2.72
CA ILE A 146 -10.61 16.05 -2.84
C ILE A 146 -11.69 17.13 -3.00
N ALA A 147 -11.59 18.24 -2.28
CA ALA A 147 -12.50 19.38 -2.39
C ALA A 147 -12.47 19.97 -3.80
N ASP A 148 -11.27 20.16 -4.38
CA ASP A 148 -11.10 20.66 -5.75
C ASP A 148 -11.62 19.66 -6.78
N THR A 149 -11.37 18.37 -6.57
CA THR A 149 -11.89 17.30 -7.44
C THR A 149 -13.42 17.29 -7.42
N LEU A 150 -14.02 17.43 -6.23
CA LEU A 150 -15.46 17.45 -6.04
C LEU A 150 -16.12 18.66 -6.71
N ARG A 151 -15.48 19.84 -6.69
CA ARG A 151 -15.95 21.03 -7.42
C ARG A 151 -15.93 20.88 -8.94
N ASN A 152 -14.96 20.14 -9.45
CA ASN A 152 -14.79 19.85 -10.88
C ASN A 152 -15.58 18.62 -11.37
N ASP A 153 -16.21 17.88 -10.46
CA ASP A 153 -17.00 16.70 -10.78
C ASP A 153 -18.39 17.09 -11.25
N ALA A 154 -18.71 16.78 -12.50
CA ALA A 154 -19.99 17.11 -13.11
C ALA A 154 -21.16 16.25 -12.58
N SER A 155 -20.87 15.10 -11.97
CA SER A 155 -21.90 14.22 -11.44
C SER A 155 -22.46 14.75 -10.12
N THR A 156 -23.78 14.93 -10.03
CA THR A 156 -24.46 15.44 -8.83
C THR A 156 -25.12 14.35 -8.01
N SER A 157 -25.36 13.19 -8.61
CA SER A 157 -26.05 12.06 -7.98
C SER A 157 -25.32 10.74 -8.19
N ARG A 158 -25.63 9.76 -7.33
CA ARG A 158 -25.14 8.38 -7.45
C ARG A 158 -25.41 7.82 -8.86
N GLN A 159 -26.62 8.04 -9.38
CA GLN A 159 -27.01 7.51 -10.68
C GLN A 159 -26.21 8.12 -11.83
N GLU A 160 -25.95 9.41 -11.80
CA GLU A 160 -25.12 10.07 -12.81
C GLU A 160 -23.67 9.57 -12.76
N ALA A 161 -23.11 9.41 -11.56
CA ALA A 161 -21.76 8.87 -11.38
C ALA A 161 -21.65 7.43 -11.94
N LEU A 162 -22.63 6.57 -11.69
CA LEU A 162 -22.69 5.21 -12.25
C LEU A 162 -22.79 5.22 -13.78
N VAL A 163 -23.61 6.11 -14.36
CA VAL A 163 -23.75 6.29 -15.82
C VAL A 163 -22.42 6.74 -16.44
N ASP A 164 -21.73 7.66 -15.82
CA ASP A 164 -20.46 8.15 -16.33
C ASP A 164 -19.36 7.09 -16.28
N ILE A 165 -19.30 6.30 -15.22
CA ILE A 165 -18.41 5.12 -15.13
C ILE A 165 -18.76 4.11 -16.22
N TYR A 166 -20.05 3.84 -16.43
CA TYR A 166 -20.50 2.91 -17.47
C TYR A 166 -20.09 3.36 -18.87
N ARG A 167 -20.35 4.63 -19.22
CA ARG A 167 -19.98 5.22 -20.53
C ARG A 167 -18.49 5.20 -20.78
N MET A 168 -17.68 5.36 -19.72
CA MET A 168 -16.23 5.28 -19.85
C MET A 168 -15.74 3.86 -20.15
N LEU A 169 -16.34 2.86 -19.52
CA LEU A 169 -15.93 1.45 -19.65
C LEU A 169 -16.53 0.77 -20.88
N ARG A 170 -17.75 1.17 -21.26
CA ARG A 170 -18.49 0.63 -22.42
C ARG A 170 -19.00 1.75 -23.33
N PRO A 171 -18.08 2.38 -24.08
CA PRO A 171 -18.46 3.44 -25.01
C PRO A 171 -19.37 2.87 -26.12
N GLY A 172 -20.51 3.56 -26.36
CA GLY A 172 -21.45 3.18 -27.42
C GLY A 172 -22.63 2.31 -26.97
N GLU A 173 -22.61 1.75 -25.76
CA GLU A 173 -23.78 1.05 -25.21
C GLU A 173 -24.70 2.02 -24.44
N PRO A 174 -26.02 1.96 -24.58
CA PRO A 174 -26.94 2.79 -23.83
C PRO A 174 -26.94 2.40 -22.34
N PRO A 175 -26.69 3.32 -21.41
CA PRO A 175 -26.69 3.03 -19.98
C PRO A 175 -28.14 2.88 -19.47
N THR A 176 -28.49 1.71 -18.95
CA THR A 176 -29.71 1.50 -18.17
C THR A 176 -29.38 1.47 -16.69
N LYS A 177 -30.31 1.80 -15.81
CA LYS A 177 -30.09 1.79 -14.36
C LYS A 177 -29.57 0.44 -13.88
N GLU A 178 -30.18 -0.65 -14.31
CA GLU A 178 -29.80 -2.02 -13.94
C GLU A 178 -28.40 -2.39 -14.46
N SER A 179 -28.12 -2.07 -15.75
CA SER A 179 -26.80 -2.42 -16.34
C SER A 179 -25.65 -1.67 -15.72
N THR A 180 -25.87 -0.42 -15.28
CA THR A 180 -24.84 0.39 -14.60
C THR A 180 -24.55 -0.14 -13.20
N GLU A 181 -25.57 -0.51 -12.43
CA GLU A 181 -25.40 -1.11 -11.10
C GLU A 181 -24.74 -2.49 -11.16
N ILE A 182 -25.18 -3.36 -12.07
CA ILE A 182 -24.56 -4.68 -12.28
C ILE A 182 -23.10 -4.54 -12.68
N LEU A 183 -22.76 -3.62 -13.58
CA LEU A 183 -21.37 -3.38 -13.99
C LEU A 183 -20.52 -2.94 -12.79
N PHE A 184 -20.99 -1.98 -12.02
CA PHE A 184 -20.25 -1.43 -10.87
C PHE A 184 -20.04 -2.49 -9.78
N ASN A 185 -21.10 -3.26 -9.45
CA ASN A 185 -20.97 -4.35 -8.49
C ASN A 185 -20.01 -5.44 -8.96
N ASN A 186 -20.03 -5.79 -10.25
CA ASN A 186 -19.10 -6.77 -10.81
C ASN A 186 -17.64 -6.31 -10.86
N LEU A 187 -17.38 -5.00 -10.79
CA LEU A 187 -16.01 -4.48 -10.78
C LEU A 187 -15.30 -4.71 -9.46
N PHE A 188 -16.01 -4.63 -8.32
CA PHE A 188 -15.37 -4.55 -7.00
C PHE A 188 -15.95 -5.50 -5.95
N PHE A 189 -17.26 -5.83 -6.03
CA PHE A 189 -18.00 -6.44 -4.93
C PHE A 189 -18.51 -7.86 -5.20
N SER A 190 -18.39 -8.34 -6.44
CA SER A 190 -18.88 -9.67 -6.81
C SER A 190 -17.78 -10.71 -6.64
N GLU A 191 -18.00 -11.73 -5.82
CA GLU A 191 -17.08 -12.85 -5.60
C GLU A 191 -16.80 -13.65 -6.88
N ASP A 192 -17.77 -13.70 -7.81
CA ASP A 192 -17.60 -14.38 -9.10
C ASP A 192 -16.65 -13.65 -10.07
N ARG A 193 -16.42 -12.35 -9.86
CA ARG A 193 -15.70 -11.48 -10.80
C ARG A 193 -14.43 -10.87 -10.22
N TYR A 194 -14.36 -10.73 -8.91
CA TYR A 194 -13.26 -10.08 -8.22
C TYR A 194 -12.76 -10.95 -7.07
N ASP A 195 -11.45 -11.17 -7.02
CA ASP A 195 -10.79 -11.95 -5.98
C ASP A 195 -9.45 -11.31 -5.64
N LEU A 196 -9.32 -10.78 -4.43
CA LEU A 196 -8.07 -10.23 -3.89
C LEU A 196 -7.04 -11.31 -3.57
N SER A 197 -7.49 -12.55 -3.38
CA SER A 197 -6.74 -13.65 -2.74
C SER A 197 -6.30 -13.34 -1.30
N ASP A 198 -5.85 -14.36 -0.58
CA ASP A 198 -5.34 -14.22 0.81
C ASP A 198 -4.20 -13.20 0.89
N VAL A 199 -3.30 -13.23 -0.09
CA VAL A 199 -2.13 -12.33 -0.15
C VAL A 199 -2.57 -10.88 -0.34
N GLY A 200 -3.50 -10.63 -1.27
CA GLY A 200 -4.01 -9.29 -1.55
C GLY A 200 -4.73 -8.71 -0.34
N ARG A 201 -5.60 -9.50 0.32
CA ARG A 201 -6.32 -9.07 1.52
C ARG A 201 -5.35 -8.77 2.68
N MET A 202 -4.39 -9.66 2.96
CA MET A 202 -3.40 -9.45 4.01
C MET A 202 -2.60 -8.16 3.78
N LYS A 203 -2.12 -7.94 2.55
CA LYS A 203 -1.34 -6.74 2.20
C LYS A 203 -2.18 -5.47 2.30
N LEU A 204 -3.43 -5.50 1.86
CA LEU A 204 -4.34 -4.37 1.94
C LEU A 204 -4.60 -4.00 3.41
N ASN A 205 -4.97 -4.98 4.24
CA ASN A 205 -5.23 -4.76 5.67
C ASN A 205 -4.01 -4.17 6.38
N TRP A 206 -2.84 -4.74 6.11
CA TRP A 206 -1.59 -4.24 6.71
C TRP A 206 -1.25 -2.81 6.27
N ARG A 207 -1.37 -2.52 4.98
CA ARG A 207 -1.01 -1.18 4.43
C ARG A 207 -1.97 -0.09 4.88
N LEU A 208 -3.24 -0.40 4.94
CA LEU A 208 -4.29 0.54 5.32
C LEU A 208 -4.55 0.57 6.84
N LYS A 209 -3.91 -0.33 7.60
CA LYS A 209 -4.13 -0.49 9.06
C LYS A 209 -5.60 -0.76 9.42
N ILE A 210 -6.29 -1.50 8.56
CA ILE A 210 -7.66 -1.97 8.79
C ILE A 210 -7.62 -3.25 9.63
N GLU A 211 -8.67 -3.50 10.40
CA GLU A 211 -8.83 -4.77 11.13
C GLU A 211 -8.71 -5.97 10.19
N ASP A 212 -8.09 -7.03 10.71
CA ASP A 212 -7.87 -8.24 9.93
C ASP A 212 -9.21 -8.92 9.62
N ARG A 213 -9.54 -9.02 8.33
CA ARG A 213 -10.76 -9.66 7.79
C ARG A 213 -10.36 -10.76 6.81
N PRO A 214 -9.87 -11.89 7.31
CA PRO A 214 -9.25 -12.92 6.47
C PRO A 214 -10.24 -13.57 5.48
N ASP A 215 -11.52 -13.56 5.77
CA ASP A 215 -12.54 -14.27 4.96
C ASP A 215 -13.21 -13.37 3.89
N VAL A 216 -12.78 -12.13 3.73
CA VAL A 216 -13.36 -11.19 2.75
C VAL A 216 -12.40 -10.99 1.59
N PHE A 217 -12.67 -11.61 0.44
CA PHE A 217 -11.82 -11.55 -0.76
C PHE A 217 -12.24 -10.52 -1.80
N VAL A 218 -13.34 -9.84 -1.57
CA VAL A 218 -13.79 -8.71 -2.39
C VAL A 218 -13.49 -7.38 -1.71
N LEU A 219 -13.49 -6.29 -2.46
CA LEU A 219 -13.36 -4.96 -1.86
C LEU A 219 -14.64 -4.58 -1.10
N THR A 220 -14.48 -3.74 -0.07
CA THR A 220 -15.59 -3.11 0.65
C THR A 220 -15.60 -1.60 0.41
N LYS A 221 -16.68 -0.92 0.79
CA LYS A 221 -16.76 0.56 0.73
C LYS A 221 -15.61 1.18 1.56
N GLU A 222 -15.37 0.64 2.76
CA GLU A 222 -14.32 1.10 3.66
C GLU A 222 -12.92 0.95 3.05
N ASP A 223 -12.67 -0.16 2.35
CA ASP A 223 -11.38 -0.38 1.68
C ASP A 223 -11.10 0.70 0.64
N ILE A 224 -12.10 1.03 -0.21
CA ILE A 224 -11.95 2.05 -1.26
C ILE A 224 -11.70 3.43 -0.64
N VAL A 225 -12.46 3.79 0.39
CA VAL A 225 -12.30 5.06 1.11
C VAL A 225 -10.91 5.13 1.74
N ALA A 226 -10.47 4.08 2.42
CA ALA A 226 -9.16 4.03 3.07
C ALA A 226 -8.00 4.11 2.06
N VAL A 227 -8.14 3.50 0.87
CA VAL A 227 -7.16 3.65 -0.22
C VAL A 227 -7.05 5.11 -0.68
N LEU A 228 -8.18 5.80 -0.85
CA LEU A 228 -8.18 7.21 -1.25
C LEU A 228 -7.61 8.11 -0.15
N GLN A 229 -7.95 7.86 1.13
CA GLN A 229 -7.34 8.57 2.26
C GLN A 229 -5.82 8.38 2.27
N LYS A 230 -5.34 7.16 2.04
CA LYS A 230 -3.91 6.86 1.97
C LYS A 230 -3.21 7.58 0.84
N LEU A 231 -3.83 7.68 -0.33
CA LEU A 231 -3.30 8.46 -1.46
C LEU A 231 -3.21 9.96 -1.15
N VAL A 232 -4.22 10.50 -0.47
CA VAL A 232 -4.21 11.90 0.00
C VAL A 232 -3.11 12.11 1.05
N ASP A 233 -2.93 11.19 1.99
CA ASP A 233 -1.88 11.25 3.01
C ASP A 233 -0.47 11.23 2.39
N ILE A 234 -0.24 10.39 1.38
CA ILE A 234 1.03 10.37 0.64
C ILE A 234 1.27 11.73 -0.04
N ARG A 235 0.24 12.28 -0.67
CA ARG A 235 0.35 13.59 -1.33
C ARG A 235 0.57 14.74 -0.35
N ASN A 236 0.02 14.65 0.85
CA ASN A 236 0.24 15.58 1.96
C ASN A 236 1.60 15.40 2.67
N GLY A 237 2.40 14.42 2.28
CA GLY A 237 3.67 14.11 2.93
C GLY A 237 3.55 13.44 4.31
N LYS A 238 2.34 13.00 4.70
CA LYS A 238 2.10 12.26 5.95
C LYS A 238 2.53 10.80 5.87
N ASP A 239 2.64 10.27 4.66
CA ASP A 239 3.08 8.90 4.40
C ASP A 239 4.00 8.85 3.17
N THR A 240 4.66 7.72 2.98
CA THR A 240 5.61 7.47 1.90
C THR A 240 5.06 6.47 0.88
N VAL A 241 5.50 6.61 -0.36
CA VAL A 241 5.22 5.63 -1.42
C VAL A 241 5.91 4.32 -1.09
N ASP A 242 5.26 3.20 -1.39
CA ASP A 242 5.83 1.88 -1.20
C ASP A 242 7.02 1.66 -2.14
N ASP A 243 8.08 1.10 -1.60
CA ASP A 243 9.23 0.66 -2.37
C ASP A 243 8.87 -0.65 -3.11
N ILE A 244 8.90 -0.59 -4.44
CA ILE A 244 8.54 -1.71 -5.32
C ILE A 244 9.55 -2.86 -5.19
N ASP A 245 10.83 -2.56 -4.96
CA ASP A 245 11.91 -3.55 -4.91
C ASP A 245 12.10 -4.19 -3.52
N HIS A 246 11.39 -3.68 -2.53
CA HIS A 246 11.36 -4.25 -1.19
C HIS A 246 10.77 -5.66 -1.20
N LEU A 247 11.48 -6.68 -0.67
CA LEU A 247 11.01 -8.07 -0.65
C LEU A 247 9.72 -8.31 0.16
N GLY A 248 9.29 -7.34 0.94
CA GLY A 248 7.94 -7.32 1.54
C GLY A 248 6.84 -7.04 0.53
N ASN A 249 7.15 -6.54 -0.66
CA ASN A 249 6.23 -6.25 -1.76
C ASN A 249 6.43 -7.21 -2.95
N ARG A 250 7.50 -7.99 -2.95
CA ARG A 250 7.83 -9.00 -3.96
C ARG A 250 7.75 -10.38 -3.33
N ARG A 251 6.89 -11.23 -3.84
CA ARG A 251 6.72 -12.61 -3.36
C ARG A 251 7.17 -13.63 -4.41
N ILE A 252 7.48 -14.82 -3.97
CA ILE A 252 7.78 -15.95 -4.83
C ILE A 252 6.50 -16.70 -5.13
N ARG A 253 6.28 -17.01 -6.40
CA ARG A 253 5.27 -17.96 -6.85
C ARG A 253 5.93 -19.30 -7.11
N SER A 254 5.59 -20.29 -6.29
CA SER A 254 6.10 -21.67 -6.45
C SER A 254 5.43 -22.39 -7.63
N VAL A 255 5.99 -23.52 -8.01
CA VAL A 255 5.43 -24.37 -9.08
C VAL A 255 3.99 -24.79 -8.78
N GLY A 256 3.66 -25.07 -7.52
CA GLY A 256 2.31 -25.44 -7.09
C GLY A 256 1.28 -24.36 -7.41
N GLU A 257 1.56 -23.10 -7.04
CA GLU A 257 0.69 -21.96 -7.32
C GLU A 257 0.55 -21.72 -8.84
N MET A 258 1.65 -21.77 -9.59
CA MET A 258 1.61 -21.59 -11.04
C MET A 258 0.80 -22.69 -11.73
N THR A 259 0.93 -23.92 -11.30
CA THR A 259 0.17 -25.07 -11.81
C THR A 259 -1.31 -24.95 -11.46
N ALA A 260 -1.65 -24.54 -10.24
CA ALA A 260 -3.03 -24.28 -9.81
C ALA A 260 -3.70 -23.20 -10.67
N ASN A 261 -2.96 -22.12 -11.01
CA ASN A 261 -3.48 -21.07 -11.88
C ASN A 261 -3.76 -21.59 -13.30
N GLN A 262 -2.89 -22.44 -13.86
CA GLN A 262 -3.14 -23.07 -15.16
C GLN A 262 -4.35 -24.00 -15.13
N LEU A 263 -4.51 -24.78 -14.07
CA LEU A 263 -5.67 -25.63 -13.87
C LEU A 263 -6.96 -24.81 -13.79
N ARG A 264 -6.96 -23.69 -13.03
CA ARG A 264 -8.12 -22.79 -12.91
C ARG A 264 -8.54 -22.26 -14.28
N ILE A 265 -7.59 -21.77 -15.09
CA ILE A 265 -7.88 -21.29 -16.46
C ILE A 265 -8.46 -22.41 -17.33
N ALA A 266 -7.94 -23.62 -17.23
CA ALA A 266 -8.43 -24.77 -17.99
C ALA A 266 -9.83 -25.17 -17.56
N LEU A 267 -10.13 -25.16 -16.24
CA LEU A 267 -11.47 -25.47 -15.70
C LEU A 267 -12.52 -24.44 -16.14
N VAL A 268 -12.19 -23.15 -16.17
CA VAL A 268 -13.09 -22.11 -16.69
C VAL A 268 -13.43 -22.35 -18.17
N ARG A 269 -12.46 -22.80 -18.97
CA ARG A 269 -12.72 -23.19 -20.39
C ARG A 269 -13.65 -24.40 -20.47
N VAL A 270 -13.45 -25.39 -19.62
CA VAL A 270 -14.33 -26.59 -19.55
C VAL A 270 -15.73 -26.20 -19.12
N GLU A 271 -15.86 -25.39 -18.07
CA GLU A 271 -17.14 -24.87 -17.57
C GLU A 271 -17.92 -24.16 -18.69
N ARG A 272 -17.25 -23.25 -19.41
CA ARG A 272 -17.87 -22.55 -20.54
C ARG A 272 -18.36 -23.53 -21.63
N ALA A 273 -17.52 -24.48 -22.02
CA ALA A 273 -17.88 -25.47 -23.01
C ALA A 273 -19.04 -26.37 -22.57
N VAL A 274 -19.14 -26.69 -21.29
CA VAL A 274 -20.26 -27.44 -20.70
C VAL A 274 -21.54 -26.60 -20.73
N LYS A 275 -21.48 -25.31 -20.31
CA LYS A 275 -22.61 -24.39 -20.38
C LYS A 275 -23.15 -24.23 -21.81
N ASP A 276 -22.24 -24.04 -22.78
CA ASP A 276 -22.59 -23.92 -24.19
C ASP A 276 -23.31 -25.19 -24.72
N ARG A 277 -22.79 -26.38 -24.35
CA ARG A 277 -23.41 -27.66 -24.73
C ARG A 277 -24.77 -27.89 -24.08
N LEU A 278 -24.89 -27.56 -22.79
CA LEU A 278 -26.19 -27.64 -22.10
C LEU A 278 -27.25 -26.69 -22.71
N GLY A 279 -26.82 -25.49 -23.13
CA GLY A 279 -27.73 -24.54 -23.81
C GLY A 279 -28.18 -25.00 -25.20
N MET A 280 -27.41 -25.89 -25.87
CA MET A 280 -27.72 -26.46 -27.18
C MET A 280 -28.46 -27.81 -27.09
N ALA A 281 -28.51 -28.42 -25.91
CA ALA A 281 -29.09 -29.75 -25.70
C ALA A 281 -30.63 -29.66 -25.70
N GLU A 282 -31.24 -30.05 -26.80
CA GLU A 282 -32.70 -30.11 -26.94
C GLU A 282 -33.33 -31.42 -26.42
N THR A 283 -32.54 -32.42 -26.01
CA THR A 283 -33.02 -33.77 -25.72
C THR A 283 -32.49 -34.37 -24.42
N GLU A 284 -33.38 -35.04 -23.71
CA GLU A 284 -33.07 -35.94 -22.57
C GLU A 284 -32.15 -37.08 -23.00
N GLY A 285 -31.07 -37.33 -22.29
CA GLY A 285 -30.20 -38.50 -22.49
C GLY A 285 -28.72 -38.29 -22.49
N TYR A 286 -28.22 -37.09 -22.35
CA TYR A 286 -26.79 -36.82 -22.26
C TYR A 286 -26.16 -37.36 -20.96
N LYS A 287 -25.11 -38.13 -21.07
CA LYS A 287 -24.28 -38.55 -19.92
C LYS A 287 -23.29 -37.46 -19.56
N PRO A 288 -22.86 -37.35 -18.30
CA PRO A 288 -21.82 -36.37 -17.90
C PRO A 288 -20.52 -36.49 -18.71
N SER A 289 -20.16 -37.72 -19.15
CA SER A 289 -19.00 -37.98 -20.00
C SER A 289 -19.08 -37.32 -21.38
N ASP A 290 -20.29 -37.07 -21.89
CA ASP A 290 -20.51 -36.49 -23.21
C ASP A 290 -20.42 -34.94 -23.17
N LEU A 291 -20.69 -34.39 -22.00
CA LEU A 291 -20.64 -32.95 -21.74
C LEU A 291 -19.23 -32.49 -21.37
N ILE A 292 -18.48 -33.29 -20.58
CA ILE A 292 -17.18 -32.92 -20.04
C ILE A 292 -16.08 -33.36 -21.02
N ASN A 293 -15.23 -32.40 -21.41
CA ASN A 293 -14.06 -32.66 -22.24
C ASN A 293 -12.79 -32.36 -21.44
N ALA A 294 -11.95 -33.35 -21.19
CA ALA A 294 -10.70 -33.20 -20.47
C ALA A 294 -9.53 -32.65 -21.32
N LYS A 295 -9.69 -32.55 -22.65
CA LYS A 295 -8.63 -32.07 -23.54
C LYS A 295 -8.08 -30.69 -23.19
N PRO A 296 -8.88 -29.67 -22.81
CA PRO A 296 -8.38 -28.34 -22.42
C PRO A 296 -7.46 -28.41 -21.18
N ILE A 297 -7.73 -29.27 -20.22
CA ILE A 297 -6.92 -29.48 -19.03
C ILE A 297 -5.57 -30.08 -19.42
N THR A 298 -5.58 -31.17 -20.17
CA THR A 298 -4.36 -31.82 -20.66
C THR A 298 -3.49 -30.90 -21.51
N ALA A 299 -4.12 -30.09 -22.37
CA ALA A 299 -3.43 -29.12 -23.20
C ALA A 299 -2.75 -28.03 -22.35
N ALA A 300 -3.43 -27.48 -21.35
CA ALA A 300 -2.88 -26.46 -20.46
C ALA A 300 -1.65 -26.97 -19.69
N PHE A 301 -1.69 -28.19 -19.17
CA PHE A 301 -0.53 -28.79 -18.51
C PHE A 301 0.62 -29.05 -19.47
N LYS A 302 0.35 -29.58 -20.66
CA LYS A 302 1.40 -29.81 -21.68
C LYS A 302 2.05 -28.48 -22.10
N GLU A 303 1.27 -27.43 -22.28
CA GLU A 303 1.78 -26.10 -22.63
C GLU A 303 2.64 -25.54 -21.50
N PHE A 304 2.19 -25.63 -20.23
CA PHE A 304 2.91 -25.10 -19.08
C PHE A 304 4.24 -25.82 -18.87
N PHE A 305 4.24 -27.15 -18.79
CA PHE A 305 5.47 -27.91 -18.51
C PHE A 305 6.37 -28.06 -19.74
N GLY A 306 5.86 -27.96 -20.96
CA GLY A 306 6.62 -28.11 -22.20
C GLY A 306 7.13 -26.81 -22.81
N SER A 307 6.44 -25.70 -22.62
CA SER A 307 6.73 -24.44 -23.36
C SER A 307 6.91 -23.22 -22.45
N SER A 308 6.70 -23.34 -21.12
CA SER A 308 6.90 -22.22 -20.22
C SER A 308 8.38 -21.87 -20.08
N GLN A 309 8.69 -20.57 -20.04
CA GLN A 309 10.05 -20.07 -19.81
C GLN A 309 10.63 -20.52 -18.45
N LEU A 310 9.77 -20.79 -17.46
CA LEU A 310 10.17 -21.22 -16.13
C LEU A 310 10.33 -22.73 -16.00
N SER A 311 9.79 -23.50 -16.94
CA SER A 311 10.00 -24.95 -17.03
C SER A 311 11.22 -25.21 -17.88
N GLN A 312 12.31 -25.62 -17.27
CA GLN A 312 13.63 -25.75 -17.92
C GLN A 312 14.17 -27.16 -17.70
N PHE A 313 15.09 -27.60 -18.56
CA PHE A 313 15.90 -28.78 -18.29
C PHE A 313 16.74 -28.54 -17.04
N MET A 314 16.76 -29.55 -16.15
CA MET A 314 17.54 -29.49 -14.93
C MET A 314 19.03 -29.61 -15.24
N ASP A 315 19.84 -28.72 -14.68
CA ASP A 315 21.30 -28.85 -14.68
C ASP A 315 21.68 -30.04 -13.81
N GLN A 316 22.16 -31.09 -14.40
CA GLN A 316 22.42 -32.39 -13.75
C GLN A 316 23.89 -32.82 -13.87
N ASN A 317 24.83 -31.88 -13.86
CA ASN A 317 26.26 -32.16 -13.96
C ASN A 317 26.80 -32.80 -12.67
N ASN A 318 26.34 -32.31 -11.52
CA ASN A 318 26.67 -32.80 -10.19
C ASN A 318 25.51 -32.51 -9.21
N PRO A 319 25.50 -33.13 -8.01
CA PRO A 319 24.42 -32.87 -7.04
C PRO A 319 24.27 -31.40 -6.63
N LEU A 320 25.35 -30.64 -6.57
CA LEU A 320 25.32 -29.21 -6.24
C LEU A 320 24.59 -28.38 -7.30
N SER A 321 24.84 -28.67 -8.61
CA SER A 321 24.16 -27.98 -9.70
C SER A 321 22.64 -28.20 -9.69
N GLU A 322 22.20 -29.42 -9.34
CA GLU A 322 20.77 -29.71 -9.16
C GLU A 322 20.14 -28.89 -8.05
N VAL A 323 20.76 -28.86 -6.87
CA VAL A 323 20.28 -28.09 -5.70
C VAL A 323 20.24 -26.61 -6.04
N THR A 324 21.28 -26.06 -6.62
CA THR A 324 21.37 -24.64 -7.00
C THR A 324 20.30 -24.28 -8.02
N HIS A 325 20.07 -25.11 -9.03
CA HIS A 325 19.04 -24.88 -10.03
C HIS A 325 17.63 -24.86 -9.44
N LYS A 326 17.32 -25.77 -8.51
CA LYS A 326 16.02 -25.86 -7.82
C LYS A 326 15.76 -24.66 -6.88
N ARG A 327 16.82 -24.05 -6.34
CA ARG A 327 16.73 -22.87 -5.45
C ARG A 327 16.82 -21.54 -6.18
N ARG A 328 16.77 -21.53 -7.50
CA ARG A 328 16.84 -20.33 -8.33
C ARG A 328 15.52 -19.59 -8.32
N VAL A 329 15.58 -18.26 -8.22
CA VAL A 329 14.45 -17.36 -8.25
C VAL A 329 14.58 -16.44 -9.45
N SER A 330 13.59 -16.42 -10.34
CA SER A 330 13.60 -15.60 -11.55
C SER A 330 12.56 -14.50 -11.47
N ALA A 331 12.92 -13.28 -11.85
CA ALA A 331 11.99 -12.17 -12.05
C ALA A 331 11.31 -12.19 -13.43
N LEU A 332 11.74 -13.10 -14.32
CA LEU A 332 11.24 -13.27 -15.66
C LEU A 332 10.03 -14.21 -15.71
N GLY A 333 9.39 -14.29 -16.88
CA GLY A 333 8.29 -15.24 -17.13
C GLY A 333 6.90 -14.61 -17.09
N PRO A 334 5.85 -15.44 -17.12
CA PRO A 334 4.46 -14.96 -17.13
C PRO A 334 4.13 -14.14 -15.90
N GLY A 335 3.68 -12.89 -16.11
CA GLY A 335 3.39 -11.94 -15.03
C GLY A 335 4.64 -11.31 -14.37
N GLY A 336 5.84 -11.59 -14.89
CA GLY A 336 7.10 -10.99 -14.47
C GLY A 336 7.58 -9.88 -15.40
N LEU A 337 8.86 -9.54 -15.28
CA LEU A 337 9.53 -8.52 -16.07
C LEU A 337 10.05 -9.07 -17.39
N SER A 338 10.20 -8.20 -18.39
CA SER A 338 10.99 -8.51 -19.60
C SER A 338 12.40 -7.94 -19.45
N ARG A 339 13.40 -8.62 -20.01
CA ARG A 339 14.81 -8.21 -19.96
C ARG A 339 15.02 -6.76 -20.41
N GLU A 340 14.33 -6.36 -21.47
CA GLU A 340 14.46 -5.04 -22.11
C GLU A 340 13.83 -3.92 -21.27
N ARG A 341 12.80 -4.23 -20.47
CA ARG A 341 12.09 -3.27 -19.64
C ARG A 341 12.62 -3.18 -18.21
N ALA A 342 13.49 -4.09 -17.81
CA ALA A 342 14.09 -4.09 -16.49
C ALA A 342 15.18 -3.02 -16.38
N GLY A 343 14.94 -1.98 -15.60
CA GLY A 343 15.92 -0.95 -15.26
C GLY A 343 17.01 -1.44 -14.30
N PHE A 344 17.93 -0.56 -13.95
CA PHE A 344 19.01 -0.86 -12.97
C PHE A 344 18.46 -1.12 -11.58
N GLU A 345 17.45 -0.37 -11.15
CA GLU A 345 16.88 -0.46 -9.79
C GLU A 345 16.42 -1.89 -9.44
N VAL A 346 15.76 -2.58 -10.38
CA VAL A 346 15.28 -3.96 -10.18
C VAL A 346 16.42 -4.98 -10.12
N ARG A 347 17.58 -4.67 -10.73
CA ARG A 347 18.76 -5.53 -10.82
C ARG A 347 19.73 -5.36 -9.67
N ASP A 348 19.61 -4.26 -8.95
CA ASP A 348 20.48 -3.92 -7.82
C ASP A 348 20.17 -4.76 -6.58
N VAL A 349 21.14 -4.84 -5.68
CA VAL A 349 20.98 -5.48 -4.38
C VAL A 349 20.25 -4.53 -3.44
N HIS A 350 19.09 -4.97 -2.96
CA HIS A 350 18.29 -4.21 -2.00
C HIS A 350 18.62 -4.63 -0.55
N PRO A 351 18.59 -3.74 0.45
CA PRO A 351 18.86 -4.10 1.86
C PRO A 351 18.02 -5.26 2.39
N THR A 352 16.78 -5.45 1.88
CA THR A 352 15.91 -6.57 2.25
C THR A 352 16.33 -7.93 1.70
N HIS A 353 17.32 -7.96 0.80
CA HIS A 353 17.91 -9.22 0.31
C HIS A 353 18.72 -9.94 1.39
N TYR A 354 19.12 -9.26 2.44
CA TYR A 354 19.91 -9.84 3.52
C TYR A 354 19.24 -11.09 4.10
N GLY A 355 19.96 -12.20 4.08
CA GLY A 355 19.51 -13.50 4.57
C GLY A 355 18.40 -14.17 3.72
N ARG A 356 17.99 -13.59 2.61
CA ARG A 356 16.89 -14.06 1.75
C ARG A 356 17.34 -14.41 0.35
N VAL A 357 18.03 -13.48 -0.29
CA VAL A 357 18.55 -13.64 -1.65
C VAL A 357 20.05 -13.41 -1.61
N CYS A 358 20.82 -14.29 -2.21
CA CYS A 358 22.28 -14.15 -2.27
C CYS A 358 22.66 -12.93 -3.11
N PRO A 359 23.48 -12.01 -2.60
CA PRO A 359 23.91 -10.82 -3.36
C PRO A 359 24.99 -11.13 -4.40
N ILE A 360 25.57 -12.32 -4.38
CA ILE A 360 26.73 -12.71 -5.21
C ILE A 360 26.27 -13.57 -6.39
N GLU A 361 25.44 -14.58 -6.15
CA GLU A 361 25.08 -15.58 -7.17
C GLU A 361 24.00 -15.06 -8.11
N THR A 362 24.40 -14.57 -9.28
CA THR A 362 23.53 -14.13 -10.38
C THR A 362 24.24 -14.37 -11.71
N PRO A 363 23.54 -14.62 -12.83
CA PRO A 363 24.16 -14.74 -14.14
C PRO A 363 24.89 -13.46 -14.56
N GLU A 364 25.88 -13.61 -15.40
CA GLU A 364 26.51 -12.52 -16.15
C GLU A 364 25.71 -12.20 -17.42
N GLY A 365 25.72 -10.93 -17.85
CA GLY A 365 25.07 -10.50 -19.09
C GLY A 365 23.64 -10.00 -18.93
N PRO A 366 22.74 -10.22 -19.92
CA PRO A 366 21.40 -9.57 -19.95
C PRO A 366 20.49 -9.94 -18.79
N ASN A 367 20.73 -11.06 -18.13
CA ASN A 367 19.92 -11.56 -17.02
C ASN A 367 20.47 -11.20 -15.64
N ILE A 368 21.54 -10.38 -15.56
CA ILE A 368 22.11 -9.98 -14.26
C ILE A 368 21.05 -9.33 -13.36
N GLY A 369 21.02 -9.75 -12.10
CA GLY A 369 20.07 -9.24 -11.12
C GLY A 369 18.60 -9.69 -11.30
N LEU A 370 18.25 -10.31 -12.43
CA LEU A 370 16.89 -10.81 -12.69
C LEU A 370 16.73 -12.28 -12.33
N ILE A 371 17.80 -13.03 -12.32
CA ILE A 371 17.84 -14.43 -11.90
C ILE A 371 18.79 -14.50 -10.70
N ASN A 372 18.24 -14.86 -9.55
CA ASN A 372 18.96 -14.89 -8.28
C ASN A 372 18.79 -16.26 -7.62
N SER A 373 19.58 -16.52 -6.58
CA SER A 373 19.47 -17.73 -5.78
C SER A 373 19.03 -17.42 -4.34
N LEU A 374 18.20 -18.28 -3.77
CA LEU A 374 17.82 -18.19 -2.37
C LEU A 374 19.03 -18.39 -1.46
N SER A 375 19.11 -17.60 -0.39
CA SER A 375 20.09 -17.79 0.67
C SER A 375 19.91 -19.12 1.37
N THR A 376 20.97 -19.60 2.02
CA THR A 376 21.05 -20.97 2.57
C THR A 376 19.91 -21.29 3.54
N TYR A 377 19.56 -20.37 4.43
CA TYR A 377 18.50 -20.60 5.44
C TYR A 377 17.17 -19.94 5.10
N ALA A 378 17.05 -19.30 3.93
CA ALA A 378 15.83 -18.67 3.49
C ALA A 378 14.75 -19.72 3.17
N ARG A 379 13.52 -19.41 3.55
CA ARG A 379 12.33 -20.17 3.20
C ARG A 379 11.20 -19.22 2.82
N THR A 380 10.14 -19.75 2.22
CA THR A 380 8.92 -19.00 1.91
C THR A 380 7.86 -19.25 2.98
N ASP A 381 7.12 -18.19 3.33
CA ASP A 381 5.93 -18.30 4.17
C ASP A 381 4.72 -18.84 3.37
N LYS A 382 3.57 -18.97 4.03
CA LYS A 382 2.33 -19.41 3.40
C LYS A 382 1.84 -18.49 2.27
N TYR A 383 2.25 -17.23 2.26
CA TYR A 383 1.89 -16.24 1.25
C TYR A 383 2.92 -16.10 0.13
N GLY A 384 4.06 -16.79 0.24
CA GLY A 384 5.15 -16.73 -0.72
C GLY A 384 6.20 -15.66 -0.46
N PHE A 385 6.16 -14.94 0.68
CA PHE A 385 7.22 -14.01 1.07
C PHE A 385 8.42 -14.78 1.62
N ILE A 386 9.62 -14.26 1.34
CA ILE A 386 10.85 -14.90 1.81
C ILE A 386 11.11 -14.52 3.25
N GLU A 387 11.28 -15.52 4.10
CA GLU A 387 11.64 -15.37 5.51
C GLU A 387 13.07 -15.82 5.76
N THR A 388 13.69 -15.23 6.78
CA THR A 388 15.02 -15.60 7.27
C THR A 388 14.98 -15.84 8.77
N PRO A 389 15.79 -16.79 9.31
CA PRO A 389 15.80 -17.11 10.73
C PRO A 389 16.63 -16.12 11.52
N TYR A 390 16.17 -15.83 12.74
CA TYR A 390 16.87 -15.03 13.74
C TYR A 390 16.76 -15.70 15.12
N ARG A 391 17.79 -15.52 15.95
CA ARG A 391 17.76 -15.89 17.37
C ARG A 391 17.12 -14.77 18.18
N VAL A 392 16.26 -15.12 19.11
CA VAL A 392 15.62 -14.14 19.99
C VAL A 392 16.58 -13.71 21.10
N VAL A 393 16.66 -12.41 21.33
CA VAL A 393 17.45 -11.82 22.43
C VAL A 393 16.48 -11.27 23.49
N LYS A 394 16.65 -11.72 24.73
CA LYS A 394 15.88 -11.25 25.90
C LYS A 394 16.85 -10.72 26.95
N ASP A 395 16.70 -9.47 27.34
CA ASP A 395 17.52 -8.79 28.37
C ASP A 395 19.04 -8.90 28.14
N GLY A 396 19.47 -8.72 26.86
CA GLY A 396 20.87 -8.81 26.47
C GLY A 396 21.46 -10.22 26.49
N LYS A 397 20.59 -11.25 26.56
CA LYS A 397 20.98 -12.65 26.46
C LYS A 397 20.35 -13.29 25.24
N VAL A 398 21.18 -13.92 24.42
CA VAL A 398 20.74 -14.70 23.25
C VAL A 398 20.13 -16.01 23.70
N THR A 399 18.94 -16.31 23.23
CA THR A 399 18.22 -17.57 23.50
C THR A 399 18.41 -18.56 22.36
N ASP A 400 18.09 -19.84 22.60
CA ASP A 400 18.06 -20.88 21.56
C ASP A 400 16.78 -20.85 20.72
N GLU A 401 15.86 -19.96 21.05
CA GLU A 401 14.62 -19.75 20.29
C GLU A 401 14.93 -19.11 18.92
N ILE A 402 14.51 -19.77 17.84
CA ILE A 402 14.68 -19.31 16.47
C ILE A 402 13.32 -18.95 15.90
N ILE A 403 13.21 -17.72 15.41
CA ILE A 403 12.01 -17.23 14.73
C ILE A 403 12.34 -16.87 13.27
N TYR A 404 11.39 -17.12 12.37
CA TYR A 404 11.50 -16.73 10.98
C TYR A 404 10.71 -15.45 10.76
N LEU A 405 11.33 -14.46 10.14
CA LEU A 405 10.70 -13.17 9.91
C LEU A 405 10.74 -12.76 8.44
N SER A 406 9.61 -12.25 7.98
CA SER A 406 9.51 -11.54 6.71
C SER A 406 10.14 -10.14 6.81
N PRO A 407 10.52 -9.49 5.70
CA PRO A 407 11.11 -8.16 5.72
C PRO A 407 10.22 -7.08 6.36
N ILE A 408 8.92 -7.28 6.32
CA ILE A 408 7.94 -6.37 6.90
C ILE A 408 8.02 -6.38 8.43
N MET A 409 8.09 -7.59 9.01
CA MET A 409 8.19 -7.78 10.47
C MET A 409 9.56 -7.37 10.99
N GLU A 410 10.60 -7.60 10.21
CA GLU A 410 11.99 -7.26 10.55
C GLU A 410 12.19 -5.77 10.84
N LYS A 411 11.47 -4.87 10.16
CA LYS A 411 11.56 -3.41 10.34
C LYS A 411 11.37 -2.92 11.78
N ARG A 412 10.76 -3.74 12.64
CA ARG A 412 10.48 -3.38 14.04
C ARG A 412 11.62 -3.73 14.99
N HIS A 413 12.63 -4.46 14.52
CA HIS A 413 13.65 -5.07 15.36
C HIS A 413 15.04 -4.47 15.12
N TYR A 414 15.85 -4.43 16.19
CA TYR A 414 17.29 -4.22 16.13
C TYR A 414 17.97 -5.58 16.13
N ILE A 415 18.75 -5.87 15.11
CA ILE A 415 19.31 -7.19 14.85
C ILE A 415 20.83 -7.15 14.95
N ALA A 416 21.40 -7.84 15.93
CA ALA A 416 22.84 -7.98 16.08
C ALA A 416 23.43 -8.94 15.05
N GLN A 417 24.66 -8.70 14.64
CA GLN A 417 25.40 -9.60 13.75
C GLN A 417 25.80 -10.88 14.45
N ALA A 418 25.93 -11.98 13.69
CA ALA A 418 26.26 -13.30 14.24
C ALA A 418 27.69 -13.42 14.82
N ASN A 419 28.60 -12.50 14.47
CA ASN A 419 30.00 -12.49 14.89
C ASN A 419 30.27 -11.70 16.18
N VAL A 420 29.23 -11.14 16.80
CA VAL A 420 29.39 -10.40 18.07
C VAL A 420 29.86 -11.31 19.18
N GLU A 421 30.85 -10.84 19.96
CA GLU A 421 31.38 -11.60 21.07
C GLU A 421 30.37 -11.79 22.20
N MET A 422 30.23 -13.07 22.62
CA MET A 422 29.32 -13.46 23.68
C MET A 422 30.09 -14.25 24.77
N ASP A 423 29.55 -14.19 25.96
CA ASP A 423 29.96 -15.05 27.08
C ASP A 423 29.47 -16.51 26.88
N LYS A 424 30.05 -17.46 27.61
CA LYS A 424 29.59 -18.87 27.63
C LYS A 424 28.12 -19.02 28.02
N LYS A 425 27.51 -18.01 28.62
CA LYS A 425 26.10 -17.96 29.01
C LYS A 425 25.21 -17.29 27.96
N GLY A 426 25.75 -16.90 26.79
CA GLY A 426 25.02 -16.22 25.72
C GLY A 426 24.74 -14.75 25.95
N LYS A 427 25.46 -14.09 26.88
CA LYS A 427 25.32 -12.64 27.14
C LYS A 427 26.36 -11.87 26.32
N PHE A 428 25.98 -10.74 25.75
CA PHE A 428 26.91 -9.85 25.05
C PHE A 428 27.99 -9.34 26.02
N LYS A 429 29.26 -9.28 25.57
CA LYS A 429 30.36 -8.81 26.37
C LYS A 429 30.47 -7.26 26.38
N GLU A 430 30.11 -6.64 25.27
CA GLU A 430 30.20 -5.21 25.06
C GLU A 430 28.87 -4.54 25.41
N GLU A 431 28.90 -3.28 25.86
CA GLU A 431 27.72 -2.47 26.18
C GLU A 431 27.02 -1.94 24.90
N PHE A 432 27.82 -1.68 23.84
CA PHE A 432 27.34 -1.24 22.53
C PHE A 432 27.74 -2.27 21.48
N VAL A 433 26.80 -2.67 20.66
CA VAL A 433 26.95 -3.71 19.65
C VAL A 433 26.51 -3.20 18.30
N THR A 434 27.21 -3.61 17.25
CA THR A 434 26.82 -3.32 15.89
C THR A 434 25.53 -4.07 15.55
N ALA A 435 24.47 -3.31 15.30
CA ALA A 435 23.18 -3.85 14.95
C ALA A 435 22.64 -3.22 13.65
N ARG A 436 21.82 -3.99 12.95
CA ARG A 436 21.09 -3.56 11.75
C ARG A 436 19.66 -3.20 12.12
N HIS A 437 19.21 -2.04 11.64
CA HIS A 437 17.82 -1.59 11.77
C HIS A 437 17.39 -0.89 10.47
N GLN A 438 16.29 -1.32 9.87
CA GLN A 438 15.74 -0.76 8.63
C GLN A 438 16.73 -0.61 7.46
N GLY A 439 17.69 -1.54 7.37
CA GLY A 439 18.72 -1.54 6.32
C GLY A 439 19.99 -0.74 6.66
N GLU A 440 19.98 0.05 7.72
CA GLU A 440 21.15 0.78 8.21
C GLU A 440 21.86 0.01 9.34
N THR A 441 23.17 0.13 9.38
CA THR A 441 24.01 -0.47 10.43
C THR A 441 24.52 0.62 11.37
N SER A 442 24.25 0.47 12.65
CA SER A 442 24.65 1.42 13.70
C SER A 442 25.09 0.72 14.97
N LEU A 443 25.86 1.42 15.81
CA LEU A 443 26.19 1.00 17.17
C LEU A 443 25.00 1.28 18.09
N VAL A 444 24.46 0.23 18.71
CA VAL A 444 23.24 0.29 19.52
C VAL A 444 23.51 -0.32 20.89
N SER A 445 22.91 0.22 21.94
CA SER A 445 22.98 -0.35 23.29
C SER A 445 22.33 -1.75 23.31
N VAL A 446 22.93 -2.67 24.02
CA VAL A 446 22.48 -4.07 24.16
C VAL A 446 21.01 -4.17 24.61
N GLY A 447 20.51 -3.21 25.41
CA GLY A 447 19.12 -3.19 25.85
C GLY A 447 18.10 -2.99 24.72
N MET A 448 18.52 -2.45 23.58
CA MET A 448 17.63 -2.24 22.42
C MET A 448 17.64 -3.44 21.44
N ILE A 449 18.60 -4.34 21.56
CA ILE A 449 18.74 -5.50 20.67
C ILE A 449 17.68 -6.53 21.02
N THR A 450 16.87 -6.86 20.03
CA THR A 450 15.78 -7.85 20.17
C THR A 450 16.06 -9.18 19.49
N LEU A 451 16.93 -9.14 18.46
CA LEU A 451 17.26 -10.31 17.63
C LEU A 451 18.74 -10.36 17.31
N MET A 452 19.21 -11.53 16.93
CA MET A 452 20.57 -11.79 16.47
C MET A 452 20.56 -12.72 15.26
N ASP A 453 21.46 -12.51 14.30
CA ASP A 453 21.67 -13.40 13.18
C ASP A 453 22.09 -14.80 13.66
N VAL A 454 21.60 -15.84 12.98
CA VAL A 454 21.92 -17.24 13.35
C VAL A 454 23.36 -17.59 12.96
N SER A 455 23.79 -17.18 11.76
CA SER A 455 25.12 -17.48 11.22
C SER A 455 25.50 -16.47 10.14
N PRO A 456 26.79 -16.15 9.96
CA PRO A 456 27.23 -15.31 8.83
C PRO A 456 26.90 -15.91 7.46
N LYS A 457 26.80 -17.25 7.36
CA LYS A 457 26.46 -17.97 6.13
C LYS A 457 25.03 -17.73 5.64
N GLN A 458 24.14 -17.20 6.50
CA GLN A 458 22.75 -16.96 6.12
C GLN A 458 22.59 -15.96 4.98
N VAL A 459 23.59 -15.11 4.73
CA VAL A 459 23.56 -14.11 3.65
C VAL A 459 23.77 -14.74 2.28
N LEU A 460 24.49 -15.85 2.23
CA LEU A 460 24.97 -16.48 1.01
C LEU A 460 24.09 -17.64 0.55
N SER A 461 24.11 -17.90 -0.76
CA SER A 461 23.53 -19.10 -1.35
C SER A 461 24.35 -20.36 -1.01
N VAL A 462 23.82 -21.53 -1.32
CA VAL A 462 24.50 -22.82 -1.09
C VAL A 462 25.82 -22.86 -1.88
N ALA A 463 25.84 -22.52 -3.16
CA ALA A 463 27.05 -22.52 -3.97
C ALA A 463 28.09 -21.53 -3.47
N ALA A 464 27.69 -20.29 -3.21
CA ALA A 464 28.62 -19.26 -2.70
C ALA A 464 29.20 -19.61 -1.32
N SER A 465 28.44 -20.27 -0.45
CA SER A 465 28.89 -20.67 0.88
C SER A 465 29.94 -21.80 0.88
N LEU A 466 30.08 -22.50 -0.25
CA LEU A 466 31.09 -23.58 -0.43
C LEU A 466 32.42 -23.07 -0.98
N ILE A 467 32.53 -21.79 -1.40
CA ILE A 467 33.78 -21.21 -1.87
C ILE A 467 34.73 -21.02 -0.67
N PRO A 468 35.90 -21.67 -0.67
CA PRO A 468 36.85 -21.51 0.42
C PRO A 468 37.46 -20.11 0.43
N PHE A 469 37.66 -19.55 1.63
CA PHE A 469 38.21 -18.19 1.83
C PHE A 469 37.49 -17.10 1.05
N LEU A 470 36.18 -17.20 0.97
CA LEU A 470 35.33 -16.26 0.22
C LEU A 470 35.51 -14.80 0.67
N GLU A 471 35.77 -14.59 1.97
CA GLU A 471 36.03 -13.27 2.57
C GLU A 471 37.21 -12.52 1.96
N ASN A 472 38.15 -13.24 1.34
CA ASN A 472 39.34 -12.68 0.68
C ASN A 472 39.13 -12.43 -0.82
N ASN A 473 37.99 -12.84 -1.38
CA ASN A 473 37.67 -12.67 -2.79
C ASN A 473 36.87 -11.40 -3.05
N ASP A 474 37.16 -10.75 -4.17
CA ASP A 474 36.28 -9.73 -4.71
C ASP A 474 34.92 -10.31 -5.14
N ALA A 475 33.84 -9.53 -4.95
CA ALA A 475 32.48 -9.97 -5.28
C ALA A 475 32.34 -10.43 -6.74
N ASN A 476 33.00 -9.76 -7.68
CA ASN A 476 32.97 -10.13 -9.11
C ASN A 476 33.57 -11.51 -9.34
N ARG A 477 34.69 -11.84 -8.67
CA ARG A 477 35.31 -13.16 -8.80
C ARG A 477 34.54 -14.25 -8.08
N ALA A 478 33.92 -13.92 -6.94
CA ALA A 478 33.01 -14.83 -6.23
C ALA A 478 31.77 -15.17 -7.06
N LEU A 479 31.21 -14.20 -7.79
CA LEU A 479 30.10 -14.41 -8.74
C LEU A 479 30.51 -15.39 -9.84
N MET A 480 31.67 -15.19 -10.48
CA MET A 480 32.17 -16.12 -11.49
C MET A 480 32.39 -17.51 -10.91
N GLY A 481 32.99 -17.62 -9.72
CA GLY A 481 33.20 -18.90 -9.04
C GLY A 481 31.92 -19.65 -8.72
N SER A 482 30.90 -18.97 -8.21
CA SER A 482 29.59 -19.58 -7.90
C SER A 482 28.85 -20.07 -9.15
N ASN A 483 29.03 -19.41 -10.29
CA ASN A 483 28.42 -19.83 -11.57
C ASN A 483 29.17 -20.97 -12.25
N MET A 484 30.44 -21.17 -11.91
CA MET A 484 31.28 -22.24 -12.49
C MET A 484 31.20 -23.57 -11.72
N MET A 485 30.70 -23.57 -10.50
CA MET A 485 30.49 -24.75 -9.67
C MET A 485 29.31 -25.60 -10.19
#